data_9fa2c3ed41852354d974c74d39a9884c
#
_entry.id   9fa2c3ed41852354d974c74d39a9884c
#
_cell.length_a   1.000
_cell.length_b   1.000
_cell.length_c   1.000
_cell.angle_alpha   90.00
_cell.angle_beta   90.00
_cell.angle_gamma   90.00
#
_symmetry.space_group_name_H-M   'P 1'
#
loop_
_entity.id
_entity.type
_entity.pdbx_description
1 polymer ?
#
loop_
_entity_poly.entity_id
_entity_poly.type
_entity_poly.pdbx_seq_one_letter_code
_entity_poly.pdbx_strand_id
1 'polypeptide(L)'
;MSEQNGQVRVKVDGLRKLFPISKGLFRKSTDFVYAVDDVSFEIKAGESLGLVGESGCGKTTTGRMLVKLDDATDGEVHIRNAGTDEMIEVMSIQSKVDQKEFRKSVQMIFQDPYESMNPRRTIFDIVAEPLSVQGIGTTEEREQRVVDLLRLVGLTPPEPFLFRYPHELSGGQRQRIAIARALVMEPTFVVADEPTSMLDVSIRISIMRLMLELAEKLGVTYLYITHDLAVARYMCDKIAVMYLGKIVEMGPTESLLENPMHPYTRALLSAVPVPDPSYRRPQVEIEGGVARAINPPDQCRFLQRCPFAVDQCRNDPHPDLYERGGDHQVACHLVTSEGNWVGGERVELDLRS
;
A
#
# COMPACT_ATOMS: atom_id res chain seq x y z
N MET A 1 -13.17 -15.78 17.18
CA MET A 1 -12.65 -14.64 16.41
C MET A 1 -12.27 -13.42 17.24
N SER A 2 -12.37 -13.42 18.58
CA SER A 2 -12.17 -12.23 19.44
C SER A 2 -10.79 -12.10 20.12
N GLU A 3 -9.88 -13.05 19.96
CA GLU A 3 -8.55 -12.99 20.61
C GLU A 3 -7.40 -12.54 19.71
N GLN A 4 -7.62 -12.41 18.39
CA GLN A 4 -6.57 -11.99 17.44
C GLN A 4 -6.54 -10.47 17.20
N ASN A 5 -7.56 -9.73 17.58
CA ASN A 5 -7.59 -8.27 17.44
C ASN A 5 -6.58 -7.61 18.39
N GLY A 6 -5.49 -7.08 17.83
CA GLY A 6 -4.41 -6.40 18.56
C GLY A 6 -3.03 -7.03 18.36
N GLN A 7 -2.96 -8.26 17.84
CA GLN A 7 -1.70 -8.93 17.55
C GLN A 7 -1.07 -8.39 16.26
N VAL A 8 0.24 -8.13 16.27
CA VAL A 8 0.97 -7.68 15.07
C VAL A 8 0.94 -8.79 14.01
N ARG A 9 0.40 -8.46 12.81
CA ARG A 9 0.39 -9.32 11.64
C ARG A 9 1.60 -9.11 10.74
N VAL A 10 1.96 -7.85 10.52
CA VAL A 10 3.10 -7.44 9.70
C VAL A 10 3.95 -6.48 10.51
N LYS A 11 5.26 -6.71 10.53
CA LYS A 11 6.25 -5.80 11.08
C LYS A 11 7.34 -5.56 10.03
N VAL A 12 7.61 -4.30 9.75
CA VAL A 12 8.66 -3.83 8.85
C VAL A 12 9.63 -2.99 9.66
N ASP A 13 10.93 -3.26 9.56
CA ASP A 13 11.96 -2.59 10.33
C ASP A 13 13.15 -2.20 9.44
N GLY A 14 13.40 -0.90 9.33
CA GLY A 14 14.52 -0.33 8.59
C GLY A 14 14.59 -0.71 7.11
N LEU A 15 13.44 -1.02 6.47
CA LEU A 15 13.41 -1.58 5.12
C LEU A 15 14.02 -0.64 4.09
N ARG A 16 14.95 -1.16 3.27
CA ARG A 16 15.64 -0.43 2.21
C ARG A 16 15.62 -1.16 0.88
N LYS A 17 15.45 -0.40 -0.20
CA LYS A 17 15.63 -0.87 -1.57
C LYS A 17 16.35 0.15 -2.42
N LEU A 18 17.53 -0.23 -2.88
CA LEU A 18 18.38 0.58 -3.74
C LEU A 18 18.46 -0.06 -5.13
N PHE A 19 18.19 0.70 -6.17
CA PHE A 19 18.35 0.27 -7.55
C PHE A 19 19.57 0.96 -8.17
N PRO A 20 20.56 0.20 -8.69
CA PRO A 20 21.73 0.79 -9.36
C PRO A 20 21.32 1.44 -10.68
N ILE A 21 21.82 2.65 -10.94
CA ILE A 21 21.65 3.33 -12.22
C ILE A 21 22.77 2.88 -13.14
N SER A 22 22.46 2.04 -14.15
CA SER A 22 23.44 1.54 -15.10
C SER A 22 24.01 2.67 -15.97
N LYS A 23 25.34 2.86 -15.97
CA LYS A 23 26.06 3.81 -16.84
C LYS A 23 26.81 3.10 -18.00
N GLY A 24 26.27 1.99 -18.54
CA GLY A 24 26.83 1.21 -19.65
C GLY A 24 27.42 -0.12 -19.24
N LEU A 25 27.77 -0.95 -20.26
CA LEU A 25 28.12 -2.38 -20.09
C LEU A 25 29.39 -2.66 -19.23
N PHE A 26 30.26 -1.67 -19.01
CA PHE A 26 31.59 -1.89 -18.41
C PHE A 26 31.90 -1.02 -17.18
N ARG A 27 30.96 -0.19 -16.70
CA ARG A 27 31.19 0.60 -15.48
C ARG A 27 30.25 0.15 -14.34
N LYS A 28 30.82 -0.19 -13.18
CA LYS A 28 30.03 -0.36 -11.96
C LYS A 28 29.32 0.97 -11.68
N SER A 29 28.02 0.91 -11.48
CA SER A 29 27.26 2.09 -11.11
C SER A 29 27.69 2.58 -9.72
N THR A 30 27.93 3.87 -9.61
CA THR A 30 28.14 4.56 -8.34
C THR A 30 26.87 5.29 -7.87
N ASP A 31 25.85 5.35 -8.75
CA ASP A 31 24.62 6.06 -8.46
C ASP A 31 23.49 5.06 -8.24
N PHE A 32 22.70 5.31 -7.21
CA PHE A 32 21.57 4.48 -6.82
C PHE A 32 20.30 5.30 -6.68
N VAL A 33 19.18 4.73 -7.09
CA VAL A 33 17.85 5.23 -6.73
C VAL A 33 17.47 4.62 -5.39
N TYR A 34 17.22 5.43 -4.39
CA TYR A 34 16.73 5.06 -3.07
C TYR A 34 15.21 4.95 -3.14
N ALA A 35 14.74 3.83 -3.69
CA ALA A 35 13.30 3.62 -3.88
C ALA A 35 12.54 3.44 -2.57
N VAL A 36 13.17 2.76 -1.60
CA VAL A 36 12.73 2.64 -0.21
C VAL A 36 13.97 2.85 0.65
N ASP A 37 13.87 3.69 1.67
CA ASP A 37 14.99 4.11 2.49
C ASP A 37 14.58 4.27 3.94
N ASP A 38 14.85 3.24 4.73
CA ASP A 38 14.63 3.21 6.16
C ASP A 38 13.14 3.32 6.54
N VAL A 39 12.33 2.43 5.97
CA VAL A 39 10.89 2.39 6.21
C VAL A 39 10.56 1.39 7.30
N SER A 40 9.86 1.85 8.34
CA SER A 40 9.41 1.02 9.47
C SER A 40 7.94 1.27 9.78
N PHE A 41 7.17 0.19 9.97
CA PHE A 41 5.77 0.24 10.41
C PHE A 41 5.28 -1.12 10.88
N GLU A 42 4.16 -1.12 11.58
CA GLU A 42 3.45 -2.34 11.99
C GLU A 42 1.99 -2.29 11.54
N ILE A 43 1.43 -3.46 11.17
CA ILE A 43 0.01 -3.65 10.88
C ILE A 43 -0.53 -4.75 11.78
N LYS A 44 -1.59 -4.46 12.52
CA LYS A 44 -2.25 -5.45 13.39
C LYS A 44 -3.18 -6.36 12.59
N ALA A 45 -3.50 -7.52 13.14
CA ALA A 45 -4.43 -8.45 12.51
C ALA A 45 -5.82 -7.81 12.32
N GLY A 46 -6.33 -7.88 11.09
CA GLY A 46 -7.59 -7.25 10.68
C GLY A 46 -7.53 -5.73 10.44
N GLU A 47 -6.37 -5.09 10.66
CA GLU A 47 -6.17 -3.67 10.41
C GLU A 47 -5.84 -3.42 8.92
N SER A 48 -6.26 -2.28 8.40
CA SER A 48 -5.92 -1.79 7.07
C SER A 48 -4.99 -0.58 7.16
N LEU A 49 -3.75 -0.70 6.66
CA LEU A 49 -2.80 0.41 6.56
C LEU A 49 -2.79 0.97 5.14
N GLY A 50 -3.04 2.26 4.98
CA GLY A 50 -2.91 2.99 3.71
C GLY A 50 -1.49 3.53 3.52
N LEU A 51 -0.78 3.10 2.50
CA LEU A 51 0.49 3.70 2.09
C LEU A 51 0.24 4.69 0.96
N VAL A 52 0.33 5.99 1.27
CA VAL A 52 -0.10 7.09 0.41
C VAL A 52 1.07 7.97 -0.02
N GLY A 53 1.05 8.50 -1.23
CA GLY A 53 2.06 9.43 -1.74
C GLY A 53 2.04 9.54 -3.26
N GLU A 54 2.82 10.47 -3.82
CA GLU A 54 2.94 10.68 -5.26
C GLU A 54 3.47 9.43 -5.99
N SER A 55 3.21 9.35 -7.30
CA SER A 55 3.75 8.27 -8.14
C SER A 55 5.28 8.27 -8.09
N GLY A 56 5.87 7.06 -7.98
CA GLY A 56 7.33 6.89 -7.92
C GLY A 56 7.97 7.16 -6.54
N CYS A 57 7.19 7.41 -5.46
CA CYS A 57 7.77 7.62 -4.13
C CYS A 57 8.21 6.32 -3.41
N GLY A 58 7.93 5.12 -3.98
CA GLY A 58 8.40 3.84 -3.44
C GLY A 58 7.31 2.88 -2.94
N LYS A 59 6.03 3.24 -2.96
CA LYS A 59 4.90 2.45 -2.43
C LYS A 59 4.82 1.03 -3.00
N THR A 60 4.74 0.93 -4.34
CA THR A 60 4.70 -0.37 -5.03
C THR A 60 5.93 -1.23 -4.73
N THR A 61 7.12 -0.61 -4.66
CA THR A 61 8.36 -1.30 -4.31
C THR A 61 8.29 -1.85 -2.89
N THR A 62 7.77 -1.07 -1.93
CA THR A 62 7.51 -1.54 -0.55
C THR A 62 6.58 -2.74 -0.57
N GLY A 63 5.40 -2.63 -1.21
CA GLY A 63 4.45 -3.74 -1.31
C GLY A 63 5.03 -5.01 -1.93
N ARG A 64 5.82 -4.89 -3.00
CA ARG A 64 6.46 -6.03 -3.68
C ARG A 64 7.48 -6.75 -2.80
N MET A 65 8.20 -6.02 -1.94
CA MET A 65 9.10 -6.64 -0.96
C MET A 65 8.32 -7.42 0.10
N LEU A 66 7.20 -6.90 0.60
CA LEU A 66 6.38 -7.59 1.59
C LEU A 66 5.81 -8.92 1.09
N VAL A 67 5.51 -9.02 -0.20
CA VAL A 67 5.04 -10.28 -0.82
C VAL A 67 6.17 -11.12 -1.42
N LYS A 68 7.44 -10.77 -1.14
CA LYS A 68 8.64 -11.48 -1.66
C LYS A 68 8.66 -11.61 -3.18
N LEU A 69 8.24 -10.56 -3.89
CA LEU A 69 8.44 -10.40 -5.34
C LEU A 69 9.77 -9.69 -5.64
N ASP A 70 10.21 -8.82 -4.75
CA ASP A 70 11.51 -8.16 -4.79
C ASP A 70 12.26 -8.42 -3.47
N ASP A 71 13.57 -8.58 -3.54
CA ASP A 71 14.41 -8.67 -2.34
C ASP A 71 14.75 -7.26 -1.83
N ALA A 72 14.78 -7.10 -0.51
CA ALA A 72 15.30 -5.90 0.11
C ALA A 72 16.82 -5.78 -0.09
N THR A 73 17.33 -4.55 -0.05
CA THR A 73 18.78 -4.29 0.02
C THR A 73 19.25 -4.39 1.46
N ASP A 74 18.41 -3.96 2.41
CA ASP A 74 18.65 -3.98 3.86
C ASP A 74 17.32 -3.90 4.61
N GLY A 75 17.33 -4.18 5.93
CA GLY A 75 16.15 -4.17 6.78
C GLY A 75 15.40 -5.50 6.77
N GLU A 76 14.39 -5.60 7.63
CA GLU A 76 13.67 -6.83 7.92
C GLU A 76 12.15 -6.68 7.69
N VAL A 77 11.53 -7.76 7.23
CA VAL A 77 10.08 -7.89 7.10
C VAL A 77 9.63 -9.16 7.80
N HIS A 78 8.81 -9.02 8.82
CA HIS A 78 8.24 -10.14 9.54
C HIS A 78 6.73 -10.20 9.30
N ILE A 79 6.23 -11.37 8.89
CA ILE A 79 4.80 -11.62 8.68
C ILE A 79 4.39 -12.85 9.45
N ARG A 80 3.27 -12.75 10.18
CA ARG A 80 2.73 -13.85 10.99
C ARG A 80 2.06 -14.89 10.09
N ASN A 81 2.52 -16.12 10.20
CA ASN A 81 1.98 -17.26 9.47
C ASN A 81 0.62 -17.66 10.04
N ALA A 82 -0.35 -17.90 9.16
CA ALA A 82 -1.69 -18.32 9.54
C ALA A 82 -1.74 -19.73 10.17
N GLY A 83 -0.84 -20.61 9.75
CA GLY A 83 -0.84 -22.03 10.16
C GLY A 83 -0.10 -22.31 11.49
N THR A 84 1.00 -21.57 11.75
CA THR A 84 1.86 -21.79 12.91
C THR A 84 1.76 -20.68 13.97
N ASP A 85 1.13 -19.56 13.63
CA ASP A 85 1.07 -18.32 14.43
C ASP A 85 2.46 -17.72 14.76
N GLU A 86 3.50 -18.14 14.07
CA GLU A 86 4.87 -17.64 14.23
C GLU A 86 5.15 -16.49 13.27
N MET A 87 6.03 -15.57 13.68
CA MET A 87 6.55 -14.51 12.78
C MET A 87 7.63 -15.09 11.88
N ILE A 88 7.43 -15.00 10.58
CA ILE A 88 8.39 -15.42 9.55
C ILE A 88 9.15 -14.18 9.07
N GLU A 89 10.48 -14.21 9.08
CA GLU A 89 11.31 -13.21 8.43
C GLU A 89 11.31 -13.47 6.92
N VAL A 90 10.68 -12.57 6.16
CA VAL A 90 10.36 -12.77 4.73
C VAL A 90 11.62 -12.80 3.86
N MET A 91 12.64 -11.96 4.19
CA MET A 91 13.85 -11.86 3.36
C MET A 91 14.75 -13.09 3.51
N SER A 92 14.65 -13.82 4.64
CA SER A 92 15.38 -15.07 4.88
C SER A 92 14.83 -16.27 4.12
N ILE A 93 13.63 -16.18 3.55
CA ILE A 93 12.99 -17.27 2.80
C ILE A 93 13.79 -17.55 1.52
N GLN A 94 14.52 -18.67 1.49
CA GLN A 94 15.32 -19.09 0.33
C GLN A 94 14.78 -20.38 -0.31
N SER A 95 14.24 -21.30 0.49
CA SER A 95 13.76 -22.57 -0.04
C SER A 95 12.46 -22.42 -0.82
N LYS A 96 12.30 -23.21 -1.91
CA LYS A 96 11.06 -23.23 -2.69
C LYS A 96 9.85 -23.71 -1.86
N VAL A 97 10.10 -24.55 -0.85
CA VAL A 97 9.05 -25.08 0.02
C VAL A 97 8.53 -23.97 0.91
N ASP A 98 9.43 -23.20 1.58
CA ASP A 98 9.04 -22.09 2.45
C ASP A 98 8.38 -20.96 1.67
N GLN A 99 8.89 -20.64 0.47
CA GLN A 99 8.23 -19.71 -0.45
C GLN A 99 6.82 -20.15 -0.82
N LYS A 100 6.64 -21.45 -1.06
CA LYS A 100 5.35 -22.01 -1.41
C LYS A 100 4.37 -21.86 -0.24
N GLU A 101 4.80 -22.18 0.98
CA GLU A 101 4.01 -22.03 2.19
C GLU A 101 3.67 -20.55 2.47
N PHE A 102 4.66 -19.66 2.41
CA PHE A 102 4.50 -18.23 2.58
C PHE A 102 3.43 -17.64 1.63
N ARG A 103 3.46 -18.04 0.35
CA ARG A 103 2.50 -17.57 -0.66
C ARG A 103 1.05 -18.03 -0.43
N LYS A 104 0.77 -18.96 0.47
CA LYS A 104 -0.60 -19.28 0.89
C LYS A 104 -1.18 -18.17 1.77
N SER A 105 -0.36 -17.63 2.66
CA SER A 105 -0.78 -16.63 3.66
C SER A 105 -0.72 -15.19 3.14
N VAL A 106 0.09 -14.92 2.09
CA VAL A 106 0.37 -13.56 1.60
C VAL A 106 0.10 -13.47 0.11
N GLN A 107 -0.74 -12.52 -0.29
CA GLN A 107 -1.14 -12.32 -1.69
C GLN A 107 -1.06 -10.84 -2.09
N MET A 108 -1.09 -10.58 -3.41
CA MET A 108 -1.09 -9.22 -3.96
C MET A 108 -2.19 -9.04 -5.01
N ILE A 109 -2.91 -7.93 -4.92
CA ILE A 109 -3.79 -7.41 -5.96
C ILE A 109 -3.01 -6.32 -6.69
N PHE A 110 -2.77 -6.52 -7.98
CA PHE A 110 -1.97 -5.61 -8.81
C PHE A 110 -2.80 -4.45 -9.37
N GLN A 111 -2.14 -3.36 -9.69
CA GLN A 111 -2.74 -2.12 -10.21
C GLN A 111 -3.51 -2.35 -11.50
N ASP A 112 -2.94 -3.10 -12.45
CA ASP A 112 -3.62 -3.46 -13.70
C ASP A 112 -4.08 -4.91 -13.67
N PRO A 113 -5.40 -5.15 -13.55
CA PRO A 113 -5.95 -6.50 -13.58
C PRO A 113 -5.76 -7.18 -14.94
N TYR A 114 -5.63 -6.41 -16.03
CA TYR A 114 -5.45 -6.98 -17.37
C TYR A 114 -4.04 -7.54 -17.56
N GLU A 115 -3.01 -6.81 -17.14
CA GLU A 115 -1.62 -7.26 -17.20
C GLU A 115 -1.35 -8.43 -16.25
N SER A 116 -2.09 -8.52 -15.14
CA SER A 116 -1.93 -9.58 -14.14
C SER A 116 -2.57 -10.91 -14.53
N MET A 117 -3.41 -10.95 -15.59
CA MET A 117 -4.12 -12.14 -16.04
C MET A 117 -3.62 -12.61 -17.41
N ASN A 118 -3.41 -13.91 -17.56
CA ASN A 118 -3.10 -14.47 -18.87
C ASN A 118 -4.35 -14.44 -19.78
N PRO A 119 -4.35 -13.65 -20.89
CA PRO A 119 -5.55 -13.50 -21.74
C PRO A 119 -5.96 -14.78 -22.49
N ARG A 120 -5.12 -15.81 -22.49
CA ARG A 120 -5.37 -17.10 -23.17
C ARG A 120 -5.95 -18.15 -22.23
N ARG A 121 -6.14 -17.83 -20.93
CA ARG A 121 -6.73 -18.73 -19.94
C ARG A 121 -8.16 -18.33 -19.64
N THR A 122 -8.98 -19.31 -19.29
CA THR A 122 -10.33 -19.07 -18.80
C THR A 122 -10.31 -18.46 -17.41
N ILE A 123 -11.41 -17.85 -16.99
CA ILE A 123 -11.53 -17.27 -15.64
C ILE A 123 -11.38 -18.36 -14.58
N PHE A 124 -11.94 -19.58 -14.82
CA PHE A 124 -11.70 -20.72 -13.95
C PHE A 124 -10.19 -20.98 -13.77
N ASP A 125 -9.45 -21.12 -14.87
CA ASP A 125 -8.01 -21.40 -14.82
C ASP A 125 -7.22 -20.30 -14.09
N ILE A 126 -7.62 -19.03 -14.27
CA ILE A 126 -6.96 -17.88 -13.63
C ILE A 126 -7.18 -17.89 -12.12
N VAL A 127 -8.43 -18.09 -11.67
CA VAL A 127 -8.77 -18.06 -10.25
C VAL A 127 -8.28 -19.32 -9.54
N ALA A 128 -8.36 -20.49 -10.18
CA ALA A 128 -7.89 -21.76 -9.64
C ALA A 128 -6.36 -21.94 -9.69
N GLU A 129 -5.62 -21.10 -10.44
CA GLU A 129 -4.17 -21.22 -10.62
C GLU A 129 -3.39 -21.33 -9.29
N PRO A 130 -3.63 -20.49 -8.27
CA PRO A 130 -2.92 -20.59 -6.99
C PRO A 130 -3.14 -21.94 -6.31
N LEU A 131 -4.37 -22.48 -6.33
CA LEU A 131 -4.70 -23.79 -5.78
C LEU A 131 -3.97 -24.91 -6.55
N SER A 132 -3.94 -24.81 -7.89
CA SER A 132 -3.29 -25.78 -8.76
C SER A 132 -1.77 -25.84 -8.53
N VAL A 133 -1.11 -24.67 -8.42
CA VAL A 133 0.33 -24.56 -8.14
C VAL A 133 0.66 -25.11 -6.75
N GLN A 134 -0.23 -24.92 -5.79
CA GLN A 134 -0.07 -25.45 -4.43
C GLN A 134 -0.41 -26.95 -4.33
N GLY A 135 -1.10 -27.52 -5.32
CA GLY A 135 -1.57 -28.90 -5.28
C GLY A 135 -2.73 -29.11 -4.30
N ILE A 136 -3.55 -28.09 -4.08
CA ILE A 136 -4.69 -28.11 -3.17
C ILE A 136 -5.96 -28.54 -3.92
N GLY A 137 -6.67 -29.54 -3.41
CA GLY A 137 -7.95 -30.02 -3.88
C GLY A 137 -7.92 -30.75 -5.24
N THR A 138 -9.00 -31.47 -5.55
CA THR A 138 -9.30 -32.03 -6.88
C THR A 138 -9.78 -30.94 -7.82
N THR A 139 -9.99 -31.27 -9.08
CA THR A 139 -10.55 -30.32 -10.06
C THR A 139 -11.95 -29.86 -9.67
N GLU A 140 -12.78 -30.76 -9.20
CA GLU A 140 -14.15 -30.53 -8.77
C GLU A 140 -14.19 -29.62 -7.50
N GLU A 141 -13.32 -29.90 -6.55
CA GLU A 141 -13.21 -29.06 -5.33
C GLU A 141 -12.74 -27.64 -5.66
N ARG A 142 -11.80 -27.50 -6.59
CA ARG A 142 -11.34 -26.18 -7.06
C ARG A 142 -12.46 -25.44 -7.79
N GLU A 143 -13.23 -26.14 -8.63
CA GLU A 143 -14.35 -25.54 -9.35
C GLU A 143 -15.40 -25.02 -8.36
N GLN A 144 -15.78 -25.82 -7.37
CA GLN A 144 -16.72 -25.39 -6.34
C GLN A 144 -16.22 -24.17 -5.58
N ARG A 145 -14.94 -24.17 -5.19
CA ARG A 145 -14.31 -23.03 -4.47
C ARG A 145 -14.27 -21.77 -5.33
N VAL A 146 -13.97 -21.89 -6.63
CA VAL A 146 -14.00 -20.75 -7.57
C VAL A 146 -15.45 -20.23 -7.72
N VAL A 147 -16.44 -21.10 -7.89
CA VAL A 147 -17.85 -20.72 -7.97
C VAL A 147 -18.30 -19.93 -6.75
N ASP A 148 -17.98 -20.42 -5.55
CA ASP A 148 -18.35 -19.76 -4.30
C ASP A 148 -17.66 -18.39 -4.16
N LEU A 149 -16.41 -18.30 -4.60
CA LEU A 149 -15.66 -17.05 -4.58
C LEU A 149 -16.20 -16.04 -5.60
N LEU A 150 -16.58 -16.49 -6.81
CA LEU A 150 -17.20 -15.61 -7.81
C LEU A 150 -18.52 -15.03 -7.30
N ARG A 151 -19.34 -15.82 -6.57
CA ARG A 151 -20.54 -15.32 -5.89
C ARG A 151 -20.18 -14.29 -4.84
N LEU A 152 -19.15 -14.57 -4.02
CA LEU A 152 -18.70 -13.70 -2.96
C LEU A 152 -18.21 -12.33 -3.48
N VAL A 153 -17.52 -12.29 -4.62
CA VAL A 153 -17.13 -11.04 -5.27
C VAL A 153 -18.24 -10.39 -6.12
N GLY A 154 -19.48 -10.94 -6.07
CA GLY A 154 -20.66 -10.37 -6.72
C GLY A 154 -20.75 -10.61 -8.23
N LEU A 155 -20.13 -11.68 -8.74
CA LEU A 155 -20.30 -12.16 -10.12
C LEU A 155 -21.37 -13.27 -10.14
N THR A 156 -22.63 -12.86 -10.28
CA THR A 156 -23.80 -13.73 -10.18
C THR A 156 -24.65 -13.67 -11.44
N PRO A 157 -25.09 -14.81 -12.05
CA PRO A 157 -24.69 -16.17 -11.71
C PRO A 157 -23.23 -16.46 -12.07
N PRO A 158 -22.46 -17.28 -11.29
CA PRO A 158 -21.01 -17.47 -11.49
C PRO A 158 -20.68 -18.42 -12.66
N GLU A 159 -21.55 -19.40 -12.97
CA GLU A 159 -21.26 -20.47 -13.91
C GLU A 159 -20.90 -19.95 -15.33
N PRO A 160 -21.60 -18.94 -15.90
CA PRO A 160 -21.23 -18.39 -17.20
C PRO A 160 -19.86 -17.70 -17.23
N PHE A 161 -19.32 -17.29 -16.07
CA PHE A 161 -18.00 -16.63 -16.01
C PHE A 161 -16.85 -17.63 -16.09
N LEU A 162 -17.01 -18.86 -15.63
CA LEU A 162 -15.96 -19.88 -15.56
C LEU A 162 -15.23 -20.08 -16.89
N PHE A 163 -15.99 -20.09 -17.98
CA PHE A 163 -15.49 -20.40 -19.32
C PHE A 163 -15.16 -19.15 -20.16
N ARG A 164 -15.41 -17.95 -19.62
CA ARG A 164 -15.03 -16.69 -20.29
C ARG A 164 -13.53 -16.42 -20.18
N TYR A 165 -13.08 -15.54 -21.06
CA TYR A 165 -11.71 -15.02 -21.09
C TYR A 165 -11.67 -13.58 -20.56
N PRO A 166 -10.51 -13.08 -20.07
CA PRO A 166 -10.39 -11.71 -19.54
C PRO A 166 -10.85 -10.60 -20.48
N HIS A 167 -10.64 -10.77 -21.80
CA HIS A 167 -11.03 -9.77 -22.80
C HIS A 167 -12.56 -9.66 -23.01
N GLU A 168 -13.33 -10.64 -22.57
CA GLU A 168 -14.81 -10.66 -22.65
C GLU A 168 -15.46 -9.96 -21.44
N LEU A 169 -14.67 -9.47 -20.48
CA LEU A 169 -15.16 -8.89 -19.24
C LEU A 169 -15.01 -7.37 -19.23
N SER A 170 -15.91 -6.68 -18.51
CA SER A 170 -15.75 -5.26 -18.20
C SER A 170 -14.59 -5.01 -17.23
N GLY A 171 -14.09 -3.76 -17.09
CA GLY A 171 -13.04 -3.40 -16.16
C GLY A 171 -13.36 -3.80 -14.71
N GLY A 172 -14.58 -3.49 -14.26
CA GLY A 172 -15.02 -3.87 -12.90
C GLY A 172 -15.16 -5.39 -12.69
N GLN A 173 -15.58 -6.15 -13.73
CA GLN A 173 -15.62 -7.60 -13.66
C GLN A 173 -14.21 -8.19 -13.58
N ARG A 174 -13.25 -7.69 -14.38
CA ARG A 174 -11.83 -8.08 -14.30
C ARG A 174 -11.25 -7.82 -12.91
N GLN A 175 -11.55 -6.66 -12.32
CA GLN A 175 -11.10 -6.34 -10.98
C GLN A 175 -11.64 -7.32 -9.93
N ARG A 176 -12.91 -7.70 -10.03
CA ARG A 176 -13.52 -8.71 -9.15
C ARG A 176 -12.85 -10.07 -9.30
N ILE A 177 -12.44 -10.45 -10.53
CA ILE A 177 -11.66 -11.67 -10.78
C ILE A 177 -10.26 -11.57 -10.16
N ALA A 178 -9.57 -10.43 -10.28
CA ALA A 178 -8.27 -10.25 -9.64
C ALA A 178 -8.35 -10.37 -8.12
N ILE A 179 -9.39 -9.79 -7.50
CA ILE A 179 -9.67 -9.93 -6.07
C ILE A 179 -9.96 -11.41 -5.73
N ALA A 180 -10.82 -12.10 -6.49
CA ALA A 180 -11.11 -13.50 -6.29
C ALA A 180 -9.84 -14.37 -6.35
N ARG A 181 -8.98 -14.15 -7.36
CA ARG A 181 -7.71 -14.85 -7.50
C ARG A 181 -6.79 -14.66 -6.28
N ALA A 182 -6.71 -13.44 -5.74
CA ALA A 182 -5.91 -13.16 -4.57
C ALA A 182 -6.47 -13.84 -3.30
N LEU A 183 -7.80 -13.94 -3.19
CA LEU A 183 -8.47 -14.50 -2.01
C LEU A 183 -8.68 -16.02 -2.06
N VAL A 184 -8.46 -16.68 -3.20
CA VAL A 184 -8.73 -18.11 -3.36
C VAL A 184 -7.92 -19.00 -2.40
N MET A 185 -6.78 -18.50 -1.93
CA MET A 185 -5.92 -19.17 -0.94
C MET A 185 -6.31 -18.87 0.52
N GLU A 186 -7.32 -18.02 0.76
CA GLU A 186 -7.70 -17.53 2.10
C GLU A 186 -6.50 -16.89 2.83
N PRO A 187 -5.84 -15.90 2.18
CA PRO A 187 -4.66 -15.28 2.76
C PRO A 187 -5.01 -14.48 4.02
N THR A 188 -4.06 -14.35 4.93
CA THR A 188 -4.22 -13.52 6.13
C THR A 188 -3.72 -12.09 5.92
N PHE A 189 -2.90 -11.88 4.89
CA PHE A 189 -2.38 -10.57 4.51
C PHE A 189 -2.42 -10.36 2.99
N VAL A 190 -2.93 -9.21 2.58
CA VAL A 190 -3.02 -8.82 1.16
C VAL A 190 -2.44 -7.43 0.95
N VAL A 191 -1.52 -7.31 0.00
CA VAL A 191 -1.09 -6.02 -0.54
C VAL A 191 -1.98 -5.66 -1.72
N ALA A 192 -2.71 -4.56 -1.63
CA ALA A 192 -3.58 -4.05 -2.69
C ALA A 192 -2.93 -2.80 -3.32
N ASP A 193 -2.29 -2.98 -4.46
CA ASP A 193 -1.58 -1.90 -5.15
C ASP A 193 -2.50 -1.19 -6.13
N GLU A 194 -2.96 0.01 -5.77
CA GLU A 194 -3.88 0.87 -6.53
C GLU A 194 -5.07 0.12 -7.16
N PRO A 195 -5.80 -0.73 -6.41
CA PRO A 195 -6.75 -1.70 -6.98
C PRO A 195 -7.97 -1.07 -7.65
N THR A 196 -8.12 0.24 -7.59
CA THR A 196 -9.28 0.96 -8.15
C THR A 196 -8.90 2.09 -9.11
N SER A 197 -7.60 2.34 -9.36
CA SER A 197 -7.12 3.49 -10.13
C SER A 197 -7.57 3.47 -11.60
N MET A 198 -7.72 2.28 -12.19
CA MET A 198 -8.11 2.09 -13.60
C MET A 198 -9.63 2.01 -13.82
N LEU A 199 -10.45 2.36 -12.80
CA LEU A 199 -11.90 2.19 -12.84
C LEU A 199 -12.64 3.53 -12.80
N ASP A 200 -13.79 3.57 -13.46
CA ASP A 200 -14.73 4.68 -13.37
C ASP A 200 -15.20 4.89 -11.92
N VAL A 201 -15.56 6.13 -11.55
CA VAL A 201 -15.88 6.51 -10.17
C VAL A 201 -16.97 5.61 -9.53
N SER A 202 -18.04 5.29 -10.25
CA SER A 202 -19.13 4.46 -9.73
C SER A 202 -18.71 3.02 -9.47
N ILE A 203 -17.87 2.46 -10.36
CA ILE A 203 -17.32 1.11 -10.24
C ILE A 203 -16.29 1.08 -9.11
N ARG A 204 -15.47 2.13 -8.98
CA ARG A 204 -14.48 2.29 -7.90
C ARG A 204 -15.12 2.16 -6.53
N ILE A 205 -16.21 2.89 -6.27
CA ILE A 205 -16.95 2.81 -5.00
C ILE A 205 -17.47 1.40 -4.73
N SER A 206 -18.02 0.75 -5.77
CA SER A 206 -18.50 -0.64 -5.65
C SER A 206 -17.39 -1.63 -5.29
N ILE A 207 -16.18 -1.48 -5.87
CA ILE A 207 -15.03 -2.34 -5.56
C ILE A 207 -14.49 -2.04 -4.16
N MET A 208 -14.38 -0.78 -3.76
CA MET A 208 -13.96 -0.42 -2.40
C MET A 208 -14.88 -1.03 -1.34
N ARG A 209 -16.19 -0.89 -1.51
CA ARG A 209 -17.18 -1.49 -0.60
C ARG A 209 -17.03 -3.02 -0.54
N LEU A 210 -16.89 -3.68 -1.70
CA LEU A 210 -16.64 -5.11 -1.77
C LEU A 210 -15.39 -5.50 -0.97
N MET A 211 -14.27 -4.76 -1.12
CA MET A 211 -13.03 -5.09 -0.42
C MET A 211 -13.16 -4.92 1.11
N LEU A 212 -13.89 -3.91 1.59
CA LEU A 212 -14.18 -3.74 3.02
C LEU A 212 -15.03 -4.90 3.56
N GLU A 213 -16.11 -5.28 2.84
CA GLU A 213 -16.96 -6.42 3.21
C GLU A 213 -16.16 -7.73 3.27
N LEU A 214 -15.21 -7.93 2.33
CA LEU A 214 -14.35 -9.10 2.30
C LEU A 214 -13.30 -9.06 3.42
N ALA A 215 -12.75 -7.88 3.75
CA ALA A 215 -11.82 -7.70 4.87
C ALA A 215 -12.47 -8.12 6.18
N GLU A 216 -13.65 -7.61 6.48
CA GLU A 216 -14.42 -7.93 7.69
C GLU A 216 -14.83 -9.41 7.73
N LYS A 217 -15.40 -9.92 6.62
CA LYS A 217 -15.93 -11.28 6.56
C LYS A 217 -14.87 -12.36 6.66
N LEU A 218 -13.69 -12.13 6.05
CA LEU A 218 -12.60 -13.10 5.98
C LEU A 218 -11.48 -12.83 6.99
N GLY A 219 -11.52 -11.70 7.71
CA GLY A 219 -10.48 -11.31 8.67
C GLY A 219 -9.13 -11.01 8.03
N VAL A 220 -9.13 -10.50 6.78
CA VAL A 220 -7.91 -10.21 6.02
C VAL A 220 -7.32 -8.89 6.47
N THR A 221 -6.01 -8.87 6.70
CA THR A 221 -5.22 -7.66 6.95
C THR A 221 -4.76 -7.07 5.62
N TYR A 222 -4.87 -5.74 5.44
CA TYR A 222 -4.48 -5.09 4.19
C TYR A 222 -3.35 -4.07 4.34
N LEU A 223 -2.40 -4.10 3.40
CA LEU A 223 -1.65 -2.91 3.01
C LEU A 223 -2.27 -2.34 1.73
N TYR A 224 -2.88 -1.17 1.84
CA TYR A 224 -3.56 -0.50 0.74
C TYR A 224 -2.65 0.59 0.17
N ILE A 225 -2.19 0.43 -1.07
CA ILE A 225 -1.35 1.42 -1.75
C ILE A 225 -2.22 2.29 -2.64
N THR A 226 -2.13 3.60 -2.47
CA THR A 226 -2.88 4.57 -3.28
C THR A 226 -2.15 5.91 -3.35
N HIS A 227 -2.46 6.73 -4.33
CA HIS A 227 -2.07 8.14 -4.39
C HIS A 227 -3.20 9.08 -3.96
N ASP A 228 -4.39 8.54 -3.66
CA ASP A 228 -5.60 9.29 -3.34
C ASP A 228 -5.92 9.17 -1.83
N LEU A 229 -5.80 10.29 -1.11
CA LEU A 229 -6.11 10.36 0.33
C LEU A 229 -7.61 10.15 0.63
N ALA A 230 -8.51 10.49 -0.30
CA ALA A 230 -9.94 10.23 -0.11
C ALA A 230 -10.22 8.72 -0.14
N VAL A 231 -9.53 7.98 -1.02
CA VAL A 231 -9.60 6.51 -1.06
C VAL A 231 -9.02 5.94 0.23
N ALA A 232 -7.85 6.42 0.68
CA ALA A 232 -7.23 5.95 1.92
C ALA A 232 -8.13 6.23 3.13
N ARG A 233 -8.77 7.40 3.21
CA ARG A 233 -9.74 7.72 4.27
C ARG A 233 -10.89 6.72 4.35
N TYR A 234 -11.39 6.29 3.19
CA TYR A 234 -12.52 5.36 3.14
C TYR A 234 -12.13 3.91 3.46
N MET A 235 -10.89 3.52 3.14
CA MET A 235 -10.44 2.13 3.16
C MET A 235 -9.59 1.74 4.37
N CYS A 236 -8.95 2.71 5.06
CA CYS A 236 -7.84 2.40 5.95
C CYS A 236 -8.06 2.92 7.37
N ASP A 237 -7.68 2.12 8.36
CA ASP A 237 -7.68 2.49 9.78
C ASP A 237 -6.53 3.44 10.12
N LYS A 238 -5.38 3.23 9.48
CA LYS A 238 -4.18 4.07 9.58
C LYS A 238 -3.66 4.46 8.21
N ILE A 239 -2.99 5.60 8.13
CA ILE A 239 -2.31 6.09 6.93
C ILE A 239 -0.84 6.31 7.24
N ALA A 240 0.03 5.84 6.33
CA ALA A 240 1.44 6.20 6.25
C ALA A 240 1.68 6.99 4.96
N VAL A 241 2.15 8.23 5.08
CA VAL A 241 2.44 9.12 3.94
C VAL A 241 3.89 8.94 3.55
N MET A 242 4.13 8.54 2.30
CA MET A 242 5.47 8.24 1.78
C MET A 242 5.93 9.29 0.77
N TYR A 243 7.14 9.82 0.96
CA TYR A 243 7.79 10.77 0.07
C TYR A 243 9.24 10.39 -0.21
N LEU A 244 9.62 10.25 -1.48
CA LEU A 244 10.99 9.92 -1.93
C LEU A 244 11.65 8.80 -1.11
N GLY A 245 10.96 7.68 -0.95
CA GLY A 245 11.47 6.50 -0.28
C GLY A 245 11.30 6.46 1.24
N LYS A 246 10.86 7.53 1.88
CA LYS A 246 10.69 7.61 3.34
C LYS A 246 9.24 7.83 3.75
N ILE A 247 8.83 7.29 4.90
CA ILE A 247 7.58 7.67 5.55
C ILE A 247 7.82 9.01 6.26
N VAL A 248 7.03 10.02 5.92
CA VAL A 248 7.16 11.37 6.48
C VAL A 248 6.11 11.68 7.54
N GLU A 249 4.99 10.95 7.52
CA GLU A 249 3.93 11.07 8.53
C GLU A 249 3.13 9.77 8.59
N MET A 250 2.73 9.33 9.77
CA MET A 250 1.92 8.13 9.97
C MET A 250 1.03 8.28 11.20
N GLY A 251 -0.21 7.79 11.12
CA GLY A 251 -1.13 7.81 12.26
C GLY A 251 -2.49 7.25 11.93
N PRO A 252 -3.40 7.23 12.94
CA PRO A 252 -4.81 6.90 12.72
C PRO A 252 -5.41 7.83 11.65
N THR A 253 -6.19 7.27 10.75
CA THR A 253 -6.67 7.97 9.53
C THR A 253 -7.32 9.31 9.84
N GLU A 254 -8.32 9.34 10.71
CA GLU A 254 -9.03 10.60 11.01
C GLU A 254 -8.12 11.60 11.74
N SER A 255 -7.29 11.16 12.69
CA SER A 255 -6.35 12.03 13.41
C SER A 255 -5.35 12.70 12.45
N LEU A 256 -4.77 11.92 11.52
CA LEU A 256 -3.82 12.43 10.53
C LEU A 256 -4.49 13.42 9.55
N LEU A 257 -5.71 13.13 9.11
CA LEU A 257 -6.43 13.97 8.16
C LEU A 257 -6.97 15.26 8.81
N GLU A 258 -7.41 15.21 10.07
CA GLU A 258 -7.87 16.39 10.82
C GLU A 258 -6.71 17.30 11.25
N ASN A 259 -5.55 16.73 11.56
CA ASN A 259 -4.39 17.48 12.02
C ASN A 259 -3.10 17.06 11.29
N PRO A 260 -3.00 17.26 9.96
CA PRO A 260 -1.79 16.93 9.21
C PRO A 260 -0.61 17.79 9.69
N MET A 261 0.47 17.14 10.09
CA MET A 261 1.63 17.80 10.67
C MET A 261 2.71 18.10 9.63
N HIS A 262 2.98 17.16 8.70
CA HIS A 262 4.00 17.34 7.68
C HIS A 262 3.51 18.25 6.54
N PRO A 263 4.32 19.23 6.06
CA PRO A 263 3.93 20.10 4.95
C PRO A 263 3.51 19.36 3.67
N TYR A 264 4.12 18.24 3.37
CA TYR A 264 3.75 17.41 2.22
C TYR A 264 2.36 16.80 2.37
N THR A 265 2.00 16.30 3.55
CA THR A 265 0.66 15.76 3.84
C THR A 265 -0.41 16.86 3.68
N ARG A 266 -0.13 18.07 4.15
CA ARG A 266 -1.01 19.23 3.96
C ARG A 266 -1.22 19.56 2.49
N ALA A 267 -0.15 19.51 1.71
CA ALA A 267 -0.21 19.76 0.29
C ALA A 267 -1.03 18.68 -0.45
N LEU A 268 -0.82 17.40 -0.13
CA LEU A 268 -1.64 16.31 -0.68
C LEU A 268 -3.12 16.49 -0.34
N LEU A 269 -3.44 16.86 0.91
CA LEU A 269 -4.82 17.13 1.34
C LEU A 269 -5.42 18.34 0.64
N SER A 270 -4.65 19.40 0.43
CA SER A 270 -5.12 20.60 -0.27
C SER A 270 -5.48 20.33 -1.73
N ALA A 271 -4.88 19.31 -2.34
CA ALA A 271 -5.15 18.89 -3.71
C ALA A 271 -6.39 17.97 -3.85
N VAL A 272 -6.94 17.46 -2.74
CA VAL A 272 -8.16 16.62 -2.79
C VAL A 272 -9.37 17.49 -3.15
N PRO A 273 -10.12 17.17 -4.23
CA PRO A 273 -11.31 17.92 -4.63
C PRO A 273 -12.40 17.89 -3.54
N VAL A 274 -12.98 19.04 -3.26
CA VAL A 274 -14.15 19.15 -2.36
C VAL A 274 -15.41 19.16 -3.21
N PRO A 275 -16.50 18.45 -2.83
CA PRO A 275 -17.74 18.41 -3.58
C PRO A 275 -18.47 19.76 -3.68
N ASP A 276 -18.16 20.72 -2.78
CA ASP A 276 -18.76 22.06 -2.79
C ASP A 276 -18.03 22.99 -3.77
N PRO A 277 -18.67 23.40 -4.90
CA PRO A 277 -18.04 24.28 -5.88
C PRO A 277 -17.84 25.71 -5.37
N SER A 278 -18.47 26.11 -4.26
CA SER A 278 -18.31 27.43 -3.64
C SER A 278 -17.14 27.48 -2.65
N TYR A 279 -16.68 26.32 -2.18
CA TYR A 279 -15.57 26.22 -1.23
C TYR A 279 -14.23 26.23 -1.97
N ARG A 280 -13.41 27.23 -1.68
CA ARG A 280 -12.01 27.28 -2.14
C ARG A 280 -11.10 26.91 -0.98
N ARG A 281 -10.61 25.68 -1.00
CA ARG A 281 -9.60 25.24 -0.04
C ARG A 281 -8.31 26.03 -0.28
N PRO A 282 -7.67 26.60 0.77
CA PRO A 282 -6.35 27.21 0.64
C PRO A 282 -5.37 26.17 0.10
N GLN A 283 -4.76 26.43 -1.05
CA GLN A 283 -3.78 25.52 -1.62
C GLN A 283 -2.42 25.76 -0.97
N VAL A 284 -1.78 24.67 -0.52
CA VAL A 284 -0.37 24.71 -0.16
C VAL A 284 0.42 24.55 -1.46
N GLU A 285 0.94 25.65 -1.97
CA GLU A 285 1.77 25.63 -3.17
C GLU A 285 3.08 24.90 -2.87
N ILE A 286 3.33 23.83 -3.64
CA ILE A 286 4.59 23.10 -3.61
C ILE A 286 5.37 23.48 -4.85
N GLU A 287 6.60 23.96 -4.67
CA GLU A 287 7.49 24.32 -5.78
C GLU A 287 8.11 23.07 -6.43
N GLY A 288 8.30 23.10 -7.73
CA GLY A 288 9.06 22.10 -8.50
C GLY A 288 8.28 20.82 -8.87
N GLY A 289 8.92 20.00 -9.71
CA GLY A 289 8.40 18.70 -10.16
C GLY A 289 8.74 17.55 -9.22
N VAL A 290 8.26 16.35 -9.59
CA VAL A 290 8.58 15.11 -8.85
C VAL A 290 10.08 14.84 -8.94
N ALA A 291 10.78 14.94 -7.81
CA ALA A 291 12.20 14.63 -7.71
C ALA A 291 12.43 13.11 -7.74
N ARG A 292 13.63 12.69 -8.13
CA ARG A 292 14.08 11.30 -7.97
C ARG A 292 15.07 11.24 -6.83
N ALA A 293 14.93 10.27 -5.95
CA ALA A 293 15.87 10.04 -4.83
C ALA A 293 17.17 9.36 -5.34
N ILE A 294 17.94 10.05 -6.19
CA ILE A 294 19.23 9.56 -6.70
C ILE A 294 20.31 10.06 -5.75
N ASN A 295 20.99 9.15 -5.04
CA ASN A 295 22.02 9.47 -4.03
C ASN A 295 21.63 10.70 -3.21
N PRO A 296 20.44 10.73 -2.60
CA PRO A 296 19.96 11.91 -1.93
C PRO A 296 20.90 12.28 -0.76
N PRO A 297 21.19 13.58 -0.55
CA PRO A 297 21.97 14.01 0.59
C PRO A 297 21.22 13.69 1.90
N ASP A 298 22.00 13.54 2.98
CA ASP A 298 21.46 13.33 4.32
C ASP A 298 20.90 14.64 4.88
N GLN A 299 19.70 14.99 4.44
CA GLN A 299 18.93 16.18 4.82
C GLN A 299 17.44 15.89 4.63
N CYS A 300 16.59 16.81 5.06
CA CYS A 300 15.13 16.66 4.87
C CYS A 300 14.80 16.38 3.39
N ARG A 301 14.14 15.25 3.11
CA ARG A 301 13.77 14.82 1.73
C ARG A 301 12.84 15.81 1.03
N PHE A 302 12.02 16.51 1.80
CA PHE A 302 11.05 17.48 1.26
C PHE A 302 11.62 18.90 1.13
N LEU A 303 12.86 19.15 1.56
CA LEU A 303 13.51 20.47 1.62
C LEU A 303 13.29 21.32 0.36
N GLN A 304 13.51 20.75 -0.83
CA GLN A 304 13.45 21.48 -2.11
C GLN A 304 12.05 21.94 -2.51
N ARG A 305 11.01 21.35 -1.91
CA ARG A 305 9.60 21.64 -2.23
C ARG A 305 8.83 22.22 -1.04
N CYS A 306 9.49 22.32 0.11
CA CYS A 306 8.85 22.77 1.33
C CYS A 306 8.81 24.31 1.40
N PRO A 307 7.61 24.95 1.39
CA PRO A 307 7.50 26.40 1.51
C PRO A 307 7.88 26.92 2.90
N PHE A 308 8.02 26.03 3.90
CA PHE A 308 8.34 26.36 5.29
C PHE A 308 9.77 25.94 5.67
N ALA A 309 10.62 25.62 4.68
CA ALA A 309 11.96 25.12 4.94
C ALA A 309 12.81 26.13 5.75
N VAL A 310 13.47 25.64 6.80
CA VAL A 310 14.41 26.38 7.64
C VAL A 310 15.82 25.80 7.50
N ASP A 311 16.82 26.51 8.03
CA ASP A 311 18.22 26.09 7.95
C ASP A 311 18.45 24.71 8.56
N GLN A 312 17.72 24.34 9.61
CA GLN A 312 17.78 23.02 10.20
C GLN A 312 17.41 21.91 9.19
N CYS A 313 16.41 22.12 8.33
CA CYS A 313 16.03 21.15 7.30
C CYS A 313 17.15 20.86 6.29
N ARG A 314 18.11 21.79 6.16
CA ARG A 314 19.25 21.71 5.22
C ARG A 314 20.50 21.15 5.88
N ASN A 315 20.73 21.50 7.14
CA ASN A 315 22.00 21.24 7.82
C ASN A 315 21.97 19.95 8.66
N ASP A 316 20.79 19.55 9.13
CA ASP A 316 20.61 18.34 9.92
C ASP A 316 20.15 17.16 9.04
N PRO A 317 20.42 15.91 9.45
CA PRO A 317 19.91 14.71 8.83
C PRO A 317 18.37 14.75 8.66
N HIS A 318 17.84 13.93 7.74
CA HIS A 318 16.39 13.74 7.66
C HIS A 318 15.87 13.27 9.02
N PRO A 319 14.86 13.96 9.62
CA PRO A 319 14.37 13.59 10.94
C PRO A 319 13.72 12.22 10.93
N ASP A 320 13.88 11.48 12.03
CA ASP A 320 13.18 10.23 12.25
C ASP A 320 11.67 10.48 12.47
N LEU A 321 10.88 9.40 12.35
CA LEU A 321 9.48 9.43 12.74
C LEU A 321 9.37 9.49 14.27
N TYR A 322 8.95 10.61 14.81
CA TYR A 322 8.70 10.77 16.23
C TYR A 322 7.21 10.81 16.53
N GLU A 323 6.80 10.11 17.58
CA GLU A 323 5.43 10.16 18.10
C GLU A 323 5.11 11.57 18.65
N ARG A 324 3.92 12.07 18.30
CA ARG A 324 3.45 13.42 18.68
C ARG A 324 2.10 13.39 19.39
N GLY A 325 1.78 12.25 20.01
CA GLY A 325 0.55 11.95 20.73
C GLY A 325 -0.46 11.13 19.92
N GLY A 326 -1.12 10.17 20.58
CA GLY A 326 -2.21 9.37 19.99
C GLY A 326 -1.84 8.48 18.80
N ASP A 327 -0.69 7.83 18.82
CA ASP A 327 -0.14 7.00 17.72
C ASP A 327 0.16 7.80 16.43
N HIS A 328 0.19 9.15 16.49
CA HIS A 328 0.49 10.01 15.36
C HIS A 328 1.99 10.35 15.35
N GLN A 329 2.69 10.00 14.28
CA GLN A 329 4.13 10.15 14.10
C GLN A 329 4.44 11.05 12.91
N VAL A 330 5.46 11.89 13.02
CA VAL A 330 5.89 12.79 11.94
C VAL A 330 7.41 12.95 11.90
N ALA A 331 7.96 12.96 10.69
CA ALA A 331 9.37 13.22 10.38
C ALA A 331 9.54 14.66 9.88
N CYS A 332 9.46 15.64 10.77
CA CYS A 332 9.55 17.06 10.40
C CYS A 332 10.24 17.89 11.50
N HIS A 333 11.27 18.67 11.13
CA HIS A 333 11.97 19.59 12.04
C HIS A 333 11.08 20.75 12.54
N LEU A 334 9.96 21.03 11.86
CA LEU A 334 9.05 22.11 12.19
C LEU A 334 7.95 21.69 13.18
N VAL A 335 8.00 20.48 13.70
CA VAL A 335 7.06 19.97 14.70
C VAL A 335 7.80 19.65 15.98
N THR A 336 7.37 20.30 17.10
CA THR A 336 7.98 20.07 18.42
C THR A 336 7.68 18.67 18.96
N SER A 337 8.37 18.27 20.05
CA SER A 337 8.08 17.04 20.78
C SER A 337 6.64 16.95 21.29
N GLU A 338 5.98 18.07 21.49
CA GLU A 338 4.58 18.17 21.93
C GLU A 338 3.57 18.18 20.76
N GLY A 339 4.05 18.01 19.51
CA GLY A 339 3.21 18.08 18.32
C GLY A 339 2.83 19.50 17.86
N ASN A 340 3.44 20.52 18.46
CA ASN A 340 3.16 21.90 18.07
C ASN A 340 3.95 22.30 16.83
N TRP A 341 3.27 23.01 15.92
CA TRP A 341 3.88 23.56 14.71
C TRP A 341 4.65 24.85 15.03
N VAL A 342 5.89 24.94 14.55
CA VAL A 342 6.75 26.13 14.73
C VAL A 342 7.19 26.79 13.41
N GLY A 343 6.67 26.35 12.27
CA GLY A 343 7.08 26.74 10.91
C GLY A 343 6.35 27.96 10.32
N GLY A 344 6.03 29.01 11.10
CA GLY A 344 5.33 30.21 10.61
C GLY A 344 3.81 30.05 10.52
N GLU A 345 3.10 30.93 9.77
CA GLU A 345 1.64 30.88 9.68
C GLU A 345 1.15 29.52 9.14
N ARG A 346 0.35 28.86 9.96
CA ARG A 346 -0.28 27.57 9.61
C ARG A 346 -1.46 27.88 8.68
N VAL A 347 -1.44 27.36 7.47
CA VAL A 347 -2.65 27.33 6.63
C VAL A 347 -3.62 26.37 7.30
N GLU A 348 -4.68 26.91 7.93
CA GLU A 348 -5.76 26.09 8.48
C GLU A 348 -6.54 25.46 7.32
N LEU A 349 -6.49 24.15 7.25
CA LEU A 349 -7.32 23.39 6.32
C LEU A 349 -8.62 23.04 7.04
N ASP A 350 -9.73 23.71 6.68
CA ASP A 350 -11.04 23.31 7.16
C ASP A 350 -11.48 22.01 6.50
N LEU A 351 -11.49 20.92 7.27
CA LEU A 351 -11.81 19.57 6.81
C LEU A 351 -13.25 19.15 7.13
N ARG A 352 -14.09 20.08 7.62
CA ARG A 352 -15.46 19.78 8.12
C ARG A 352 -16.53 19.74 7.05
N SER A 353 -16.19 19.74 5.76
CA SER A 353 -17.16 19.66 4.66
C SER A 353 -17.05 18.36 3.87
#